data_5476340be63ab8396a0d1c9c70ca64a0
#
_entry.id   5476340be63ab8396a0d1c9c70ca64a0
#
_cell.length_a   1.000
_cell.length_b   1.000
_cell.length_c   1.000
_cell.angle_alpha   90.00
_cell.angle_beta   90.00
_cell.angle_gamma   90.00
#
_symmetry.space_group_name_H-M   'P 1'
#
loop_
_entity.id
_entity.type
_entity.pdbx_description
1 polymer ?
#
loop_
_entity_poly.entity_id
_entity_poly.type
_entity_poly.pdbx_seq_one_letter_code
_entity_poly.pdbx_strand_id
1 'polypeptide(L)'
;ALMGVPGASQSILESYVPYSRESLDIHLNKKPDHYCSQATSLHMASLAYKKAIKISDIDKKYLFGIAVTASLKSNYRKLGEHRFHIALQNQEKTIVVNCILEKNKRSREEEENLLSTFILNLIAKSCELESGYPQISDDIEITEVQGEKDWIDLIDDKVGFISNTINKPELIFPGSFNPLHKGHLKMKKVAERKTGMDLHYEICIDNVDKPPLTFFEISNTINQFENDSWVLTKAGRFIDKAKLFENASFVIGYDTLRRLFNEKYYKNSKIMKENLMIFDDLNINFLVFGRKDFDKFRSLEDVDIPVELKPRFTGFDENTFRDDISS
;
A
#
# COMPACT_ATOMS: atom_id res chain seq x y z
N ALA A 1 26.33 -3.37 16.07
CA ALA A 1 27.11 -4.20 15.14
C ALA A 1 27.40 -3.44 13.84
N LEU A 2 26.40 -2.84 13.20
CA LEU A 2 26.55 -2.16 11.93
C LEU A 2 27.26 -0.79 12.08
N MET A 3 26.89 0.01 13.08
CA MET A 3 27.45 1.36 13.25
C MET A 3 28.82 1.38 13.95
N GLY A 4 29.20 0.32 14.64
CA GLY A 4 30.49 0.21 15.31
C GLY A 4 31.67 -0.12 14.39
N VAL A 5 31.44 -0.31 13.08
CA VAL A 5 32.46 -0.64 12.10
C VAL A 5 33.04 0.66 11.49
N PRO A 6 34.38 0.81 11.40
CA PRO A 6 34.98 1.93 10.69
C PRO A 6 34.49 2.01 9.24
N GLY A 7 34.03 3.18 8.81
CA GLY A 7 33.46 3.37 7.48
C GLY A 7 31.94 3.11 7.37
N ALA A 8 31.24 2.81 8.47
CA ALA A 8 29.79 2.59 8.49
C ALA A 8 28.98 3.73 7.82
N SER A 9 29.45 4.97 7.92
CA SER A 9 28.81 6.14 7.27
C SER A 9 28.80 6.10 5.73
N GLN A 10 29.59 5.22 5.11
CA GLN A 10 29.57 5.01 3.65
C GLN A 10 28.48 4.00 3.22
N SER A 11 27.94 3.23 4.17
CA SER A 11 26.98 2.17 3.90
C SER A 11 25.61 2.41 4.54
N ILE A 12 25.57 3.07 5.72
CA ILE A 12 24.35 3.32 6.47
C ILE A 12 23.93 4.78 6.26
N LEU A 13 22.84 4.99 5.53
CA LEU A 13 22.29 6.31 5.29
C LEU A 13 21.52 6.85 6.49
N GLU A 14 20.70 5.99 7.11
CA GLU A 14 19.86 6.35 8.26
C GLU A 14 19.47 5.10 9.05
N SER A 15 19.28 5.26 10.35
CA SER A 15 18.70 4.26 11.23
C SER A 15 17.63 4.92 12.10
N TYR A 16 16.45 4.31 12.17
CA TYR A 16 15.31 4.82 12.90
C TYR A 16 14.71 3.75 13.81
N VAL A 17 14.48 4.09 15.08
CA VAL A 17 13.91 3.17 16.07
C VAL A 17 12.63 3.75 16.64
N PRO A 18 11.47 3.55 16.04
CA PRO A 18 10.18 4.04 16.53
C PRO A 18 9.69 3.13 17.66
N TYR A 19 10.23 3.32 18.85
CA TYR A 19 10.06 2.38 19.98
C TYR A 19 8.68 2.47 20.63
N SER A 20 8.07 3.66 20.75
CA SER A 20 6.69 3.82 21.22
C SER A 20 5.70 3.64 20.09
N ARG A 21 4.44 3.31 20.42
CA ARG A 21 3.36 3.20 19.45
C ARG A 21 3.13 4.49 18.68
N GLU A 22 3.12 5.61 19.40
CA GLU A 22 2.93 6.95 18.86
C GLU A 22 4.06 7.32 17.87
N SER A 23 5.30 6.95 18.20
CA SER A 23 6.44 7.16 17.31
C SER A 23 6.30 6.35 16.02
N LEU A 24 5.79 5.12 16.12
CA LEU A 24 5.55 4.28 14.93
C LEU A 24 4.37 4.79 14.10
N ASP A 25 3.29 5.25 14.74
CA ASP A 25 2.13 5.86 14.06
C ASP A 25 2.58 7.10 13.25
N ILE A 26 3.41 7.96 13.85
CA ILE A 26 3.99 9.13 13.17
C ILE A 26 4.89 8.69 12.02
N HIS A 27 5.77 7.70 12.23
CA HIS A 27 6.68 7.21 11.19
C HIS A 27 5.93 6.64 9.97
N LEU A 28 4.84 5.90 10.21
CA LEU A 28 4.01 5.32 9.16
C LEU A 28 2.98 6.30 8.57
N ASN A 29 2.81 7.47 9.17
CA ASN A 29 1.72 8.41 8.88
C ASN A 29 0.32 7.77 9.00
N LYS A 30 0.22 6.69 9.77
CA LYS A 30 -1.03 5.96 10.06
C LYS A 30 -0.84 5.06 11.27
N LYS A 31 -1.95 4.71 11.91
CA LYS A 31 -1.97 3.66 12.93
C LYS A 31 -2.03 2.29 12.25
N PRO A 32 -1.07 1.37 12.49
CA PRO A 32 -1.13 0.02 11.96
C PRO A 32 -2.18 -0.83 12.72
N ASP A 33 -2.75 -1.83 12.06
CA ASP A 33 -3.68 -2.77 12.72
C ASP A 33 -2.96 -3.56 13.82
N HIS A 34 -1.71 -3.96 13.56
CA HIS A 34 -0.83 -4.64 14.51
C HIS A 34 0.57 -4.07 14.45
N TYR A 35 1.10 -3.64 15.61
CA TYR A 35 2.45 -3.05 15.70
C TYR A 35 3.57 -4.06 15.44
N CYS A 36 3.39 -5.31 15.84
CA CYS A 36 4.31 -6.40 15.51
C CYS A 36 3.64 -7.34 14.50
N SER A 37 3.88 -7.08 13.23
CA SER A 37 3.32 -7.84 12.12
C SER A 37 4.19 -7.71 10.86
N GLN A 38 4.01 -8.65 9.95
CA GLN A 38 4.61 -8.62 8.61
C GLN A 38 4.23 -7.34 7.86
N ALA A 39 2.94 -6.97 7.85
CA ALA A 39 2.48 -5.77 7.17
C ALA A 39 3.18 -4.49 7.67
N THR A 40 3.40 -4.39 8.99
CA THR A 40 4.10 -3.25 9.58
C THR A 40 5.58 -3.24 9.18
N SER A 41 6.26 -4.39 9.17
CA SER A 41 7.65 -4.47 8.72
C SER A 41 7.80 -4.13 7.22
N LEU A 42 6.87 -4.58 6.37
CA LEU A 42 6.83 -4.24 4.94
C LEU A 42 6.69 -2.72 4.73
N HIS A 43 5.74 -2.10 5.42
CA HIS A 43 5.54 -0.64 5.33
C HIS A 43 6.76 0.16 5.79
N MET A 44 7.40 -0.26 6.89
CA MET A 44 8.63 0.38 7.38
C MET A 44 9.79 0.21 6.39
N ALA A 45 9.97 -0.98 5.81
CA ALA A 45 11.02 -1.26 4.83
C ALA A 45 10.83 -0.45 3.54
N SER A 46 9.59 -0.36 3.06
CA SER A 46 9.23 0.45 1.89
C SER A 46 9.52 1.94 2.11
N LEU A 47 9.16 2.48 3.28
CA LEU A 47 9.47 3.87 3.63
C LEU A 47 10.97 4.11 3.75
N ALA A 48 11.72 3.16 4.35
CA ALA A 48 13.18 3.26 4.45
C ALA A 48 13.83 3.28 3.06
N TYR A 49 13.38 2.40 2.15
CA TYR A 49 13.88 2.38 0.77
C TYR A 49 13.54 3.67 0.00
N LYS A 50 12.28 4.13 0.08
CA LYS A 50 11.86 5.41 -0.51
C LYS A 50 12.70 6.58 0.00
N LYS A 51 13.02 6.59 1.29
CA LYS A 51 13.86 7.61 1.90
C LYS A 51 15.31 7.51 1.44
N ALA A 52 15.87 6.30 1.35
CA ALA A 52 17.21 6.06 0.85
C ALA A 52 17.39 6.64 -0.56
N ILE A 53 16.45 6.39 -1.47
CA ILE A 53 16.43 6.97 -2.82
C ILE A 53 16.41 8.51 -2.79
N LYS A 54 15.68 9.09 -1.83
CA LYS A 54 15.54 10.56 -1.73
C LYS A 54 16.78 11.27 -1.21
N ILE A 55 17.53 10.64 -0.31
CA ILE A 55 18.67 11.27 0.40
C ILE A 55 20.03 10.87 -0.14
N SER A 56 20.10 10.01 -1.15
CA SER A 56 21.35 9.52 -1.74
C SER A 56 21.35 9.68 -3.25
N ASP A 57 22.49 10.08 -3.78
CA ASP A 57 22.77 10.16 -5.23
C ASP A 57 23.33 8.83 -5.79
N ILE A 58 23.45 7.80 -4.95
CA ILE A 58 23.90 6.46 -5.35
C ILE A 58 22.84 5.80 -6.22
N ASP A 59 23.24 5.01 -7.20
CA ASP A 59 22.34 4.25 -8.05
C ASP A 59 21.41 3.38 -7.19
N LYS A 60 20.11 3.45 -7.48
CA LYS A 60 19.02 2.78 -6.74
C LYS A 60 19.25 1.27 -6.54
N LYS A 61 19.97 0.62 -7.46
CA LYS A 61 20.30 -0.81 -7.39
C LYS A 61 21.15 -1.19 -6.17
N TYR A 62 21.89 -0.22 -5.60
CA TYR A 62 22.71 -0.42 -4.40
C TYR A 62 21.99 0.01 -3.11
N LEU A 63 20.78 0.55 -3.23
CA LEU A 63 20.01 1.02 -2.10
C LEU A 63 18.98 -0.03 -1.66
N PHE A 64 18.77 -0.14 -0.35
CA PHE A 64 17.67 -0.92 0.20
C PHE A 64 17.15 -0.32 1.51
N GLY A 65 15.93 -0.65 1.84
CA GLY A 65 15.32 -0.42 3.13
C GLY A 65 15.08 -1.75 3.84
N ILE A 66 15.52 -1.86 5.09
CA ILE A 66 15.25 -3.01 5.95
C ILE A 66 14.51 -2.56 7.19
N ALA A 67 13.56 -3.35 7.64
CA ALA A 67 12.79 -3.04 8.84
C ALA A 67 12.43 -4.30 9.61
N VAL A 68 12.23 -4.12 10.92
CA VAL A 68 11.96 -5.20 11.85
C VAL A 68 10.85 -4.80 12.80
N THR A 69 9.91 -5.70 13.03
CA THR A 69 8.99 -5.65 14.15
C THR A 69 9.14 -6.93 14.98
N ALA A 70 9.29 -6.79 16.29
CA ALA A 70 9.52 -7.92 17.16
C ALA A 70 8.72 -7.87 18.45
N SER A 71 8.34 -9.03 18.95
CA SER A 71 7.65 -9.26 20.20
C SER A 71 8.35 -10.41 20.94
N LEU A 72 9.51 -10.14 21.51
CA LEU A 72 10.40 -11.10 22.15
C LEU A 72 10.06 -11.34 23.62
N LYS A 73 10.78 -12.25 24.28
CA LYS A 73 10.64 -12.57 25.70
C LYS A 73 10.68 -11.31 26.58
N SER A 74 9.84 -11.25 27.59
CA SER A 74 9.78 -10.19 28.60
C SER A 74 10.05 -10.74 30.00
N ASN A 75 10.21 -9.86 30.97
CA ASN A 75 10.39 -10.21 32.38
C ASN A 75 9.10 -10.67 33.08
N TYR A 76 7.97 -10.64 32.37
CA TYR A 76 6.67 -11.16 32.81
C TYR A 76 6.16 -12.23 31.85
N ARG A 77 5.22 -13.07 32.32
CA ARG A 77 4.60 -14.11 31.51
C ARG A 77 3.76 -13.48 30.39
N LYS A 78 4.20 -13.65 29.16
CA LYS A 78 3.53 -13.16 27.97
C LYS A 78 2.52 -14.18 27.45
N LEU A 79 1.28 -13.75 27.20
CA LEU A 79 0.24 -14.62 26.64
C LEU A 79 0.44 -14.83 25.15
N GLY A 80 0.77 -13.76 24.40
CA GLY A 80 1.01 -13.80 22.96
C GLY A 80 2.32 -14.51 22.59
N GLU A 81 2.48 -14.87 21.33
CA GLU A 81 3.67 -15.54 20.81
C GLU A 81 4.92 -14.63 20.89
N HIS A 82 6.09 -15.26 21.07
CA HIS A 82 7.36 -14.62 20.79
C HIS A 82 7.57 -14.71 19.29
N ARG A 83 7.79 -13.59 18.63
CA ARG A 83 7.87 -13.54 17.17
C ARG A 83 8.62 -12.32 16.69
N PHE A 84 9.11 -12.42 15.46
CA PHE A 84 9.61 -11.27 14.73
C PHE A 84 9.24 -11.35 13.25
N HIS A 85 9.19 -10.19 12.62
CA HIS A 85 8.97 -10.02 11.20
C HIS A 85 10.04 -9.07 10.68
N ILE A 86 10.77 -9.50 9.65
CA ILE A 86 11.77 -8.67 8.98
C ILE A 86 11.30 -8.50 7.54
N ALA A 87 11.39 -7.29 7.02
CA ALA A 87 11.18 -7.02 5.60
C ALA A 87 12.37 -6.25 5.04
N LEU A 88 12.74 -6.56 3.81
CA LEU A 88 13.73 -5.84 3.04
C LEU A 88 13.13 -5.52 1.67
N GLN A 89 13.27 -4.26 1.25
CA GLN A 89 12.86 -3.78 -0.07
C GLN A 89 14.06 -3.14 -0.77
N ASN A 90 14.32 -3.53 -2.02
CA ASN A 90 15.24 -2.83 -2.92
C ASN A 90 14.58 -2.65 -4.31
N GLN A 91 15.35 -2.24 -5.31
CA GLN A 91 14.86 -2.03 -6.68
C GLN A 91 14.36 -3.31 -7.35
N GLU A 92 14.88 -4.47 -6.98
CA GLU A 92 14.65 -5.74 -7.69
C GLU A 92 13.70 -6.67 -6.96
N LYS A 93 13.65 -6.60 -5.63
CA LYS A 93 12.90 -7.57 -4.83
C LYS A 93 12.44 -7.08 -3.47
N THR A 94 11.45 -7.80 -2.93
CA THR A 94 11.08 -7.76 -1.52
C THR A 94 11.43 -9.11 -0.88
N ILE A 95 12.09 -9.09 0.27
CA ILE A 95 12.32 -10.30 1.09
C ILE A 95 11.60 -10.12 2.41
N VAL A 96 10.87 -11.15 2.83
CA VAL A 96 10.13 -11.20 4.10
C VAL A 96 10.57 -12.40 4.89
N VAL A 97 10.85 -12.18 6.17
CA VAL A 97 11.14 -13.25 7.14
C VAL A 97 10.12 -13.16 8.26
N ASN A 98 9.34 -14.22 8.43
CA ASN A 98 8.41 -14.39 9.55
C ASN A 98 8.92 -15.50 10.44
N CYS A 99 9.00 -15.26 11.74
CA CYS A 99 9.43 -16.28 12.69
C CYS A 99 8.58 -16.27 13.96
N ILE A 100 8.06 -17.42 14.33
CA ILE A 100 7.44 -17.68 15.63
C ILE A 100 8.42 -18.48 16.47
N LEU A 101 8.89 -17.89 17.56
CA LEU A 101 9.89 -18.47 18.42
C LEU A 101 9.25 -19.40 19.46
N GLU A 102 9.87 -20.56 19.66
CA GLU A 102 9.45 -21.53 20.67
C GLU A 102 9.63 -20.94 22.08
N LYS A 103 8.51 -20.83 22.82
CA LYS A 103 8.53 -20.27 24.18
C LYS A 103 9.37 -21.09 25.14
N ASN A 104 10.01 -20.42 26.06
CA ASN A 104 10.86 -21.00 27.13
C ASN A 104 12.13 -21.70 26.64
N LYS A 105 12.43 -21.70 25.37
CA LYS A 105 13.62 -22.30 24.78
C LYS A 105 14.85 -21.41 24.97
N ARG A 106 14.68 -20.10 24.89
CA ARG A 106 15.75 -19.10 24.91
C ARG A 106 15.55 -18.05 25.99
N SER A 107 16.65 -17.44 26.42
CA SER A 107 16.66 -16.19 27.15
C SER A 107 16.22 -15.02 26.24
N ARG A 108 15.98 -13.84 26.79
CA ARG A 108 15.73 -12.62 26.02
C ARG A 108 16.93 -12.28 25.12
N GLU A 109 18.12 -12.38 25.67
CA GLU A 109 19.36 -12.10 24.95
C GLU A 109 19.58 -13.06 23.76
N GLU A 110 19.31 -14.34 23.95
CA GLU A 110 19.40 -15.34 22.88
C GLU A 110 18.37 -15.09 21.78
N GLU A 111 17.14 -14.65 22.09
CA GLU A 111 16.15 -14.26 21.08
C GLU A 111 16.60 -12.99 20.32
N GLU A 112 17.19 -12.00 20.99
CA GLU A 112 17.71 -10.80 20.33
C GLU A 112 18.93 -11.09 19.45
N ASN A 113 19.83 -11.95 19.91
CA ASN A 113 21.00 -12.37 19.13
C ASN A 113 20.59 -13.13 17.88
N LEU A 114 19.61 -14.02 18.00
CA LEU A 114 19.05 -14.73 16.85
C LEU A 114 18.44 -13.76 15.83
N LEU A 115 17.58 -12.84 16.28
CA LEU A 115 16.99 -11.80 15.42
C LEU A 115 18.09 -10.97 14.74
N SER A 116 19.08 -10.51 15.48
CA SER A 116 20.20 -9.73 14.96
C SER A 116 20.97 -10.50 13.89
N THR A 117 21.17 -11.82 14.07
CA THR A 117 21.81 -12.67 13.09
C THR A 117 21.00 -12.75 11.79
N PHE A 118 19.67 -12.87 11.87
CA PHE A 118 18.82 -12.83 10.67
C PHE A 118 18.93 -11.50 9.93
N ILE A 119 18.94 -10.36 10.67
CA ILE A 119 19.08 -9.02 10.07
C ILE A 119 20.41 -8.91 9.33
N LEU A 120 21.52 -9.29 9.97
CA LEU A 120 22.86 -9.21 9.38
C LEU A 120 23.00 -10.10 8.14
N ASN A 121 22.47 -11.32 8.18
CA ASN A 121 22.50 -12.22 7.01
C ASN A 121 21.65 -11.68 5.86
N LEU A 122 20.50 -11.05 6.17
CA LEU A 122 19.67 -10.45 5.14
C LEU A 122 20.34 -9.24 4.47
N ILE A 123 21.04 -8.42 5.27
CA ILE A 123 21.86 -7.31 4.76
C ILE A 123 23.01 -7.86 3.89
N ALA A 124 23.75 -8.87 4.37
CA ALA A 124 24.83 -9.49 3.63
C ALA A 124 24.34 -10.04 2.28
N LYS A 125 23.22 -10.78 2.29
CA LYS A 125 22.57 -11.29 1.06
C LYS A 125 22.21 -10.16 0.09
N SER A 126 21.77 -9.02 0.59
CA SER A 126 21.41 -7.87 -0.26
C SER A 126 22.62 -7.11 -0.79
N CYS A 127 23.77 -7.29 -0.17
CA CYS A 127 25.07 -6.80 -0.64
C CYS A 127 25.83 -7.85 -1.47
N GLU A 128 25.16 -8.94 -1.89
CA GLU A 128 25.76 -10.04 -2.66
C GLU A 128 26.96 -10.72 -1.95
N LEU A 129 27.00 -10.63 -0.62
CA LEU A 129 28.00 -11.29 0.20
C LEU A 129 27.55 -12.72 0.55
N GLU A 130 28.53 -13.60 0.75
CA GLU A 130 28.26 -14.95 1.24
C GLU A 130 27.51 -14.89 2.58
N SER A 131 26.32 -15.48 2.64
CA SER A 131 25.44 -15.43 3.79
C SER A 131 24.57 -16.69 3.86
N GLY A 132 24.19 -17.07 5.07
CA GLY A 132 23.30 -18.19 5.32
C GLY A 132 22.43 -17.93 6.53
N TYR A 133 21.13 -18.25 6.43
CA TYR A 133 20.26 -18.12 7.57
C TYR A 133 20.58 -19.16 8.67
N PRO A 134 20.46 -18.78 9.95
CA PRO A 134 20.62 -19.71 11.03
C PRO A 134 19.70 -20.91 10.88
N GLN A 135 20.23 -22.11 11.10
CA GLN A 135 19.41 -23.32 11.16
C GLN A 135 18.74 -23.35 12.53
N ILE A 136 17.44 -23.25 12.56
CA ILE A 136 16.61 -23.23 13.77
C ILE A 136 15.45 -24.20 13.62
N SER A 137 14.94 -24.68 14.75
CA SER A 137 13.78 -25.57 14.80
C SER A 137 12.46 -24.80 15.01
N ASP A 138 12.54 -23.47 15.07
CA ASP A 138 11.37 -22.61 15.21
C ASP A 138 10.57 -22.54 13.90
N ASP A 139 9.32 -22.12 13.98
CA ASP A 139 8.47 -21.93 12.80
C ASP A 139 8.94 -20.67 12.06
N ILE A 140 9.58 -20.87 10.93
CA ILE A 140 10.13 -19.80 10.11
C ILE A 140 9.70 -19.93 8.66
N GLU A 141 9.24 -18.81 8.11
CA GLU A 141 8.90 -18.66 6.70
C GLU A 141 9.75 -17.54 6.10
N ILE A 142 10.40 -17.83 4.98
CA ILE A 142 11.17 -16.83 4.22
C ILE A 142 10.61 -16.77 2.80
N THR A 143 10.10 -15.62 2.42
CA THR A 143 9.52 -15.37 1.11
C THR A 143 10.32 -14.30 0.39
N GLU A 144 10.68 -14.55 -0.87
CA GLU A 144 11.33 -13.59 -1.77
C GLU A 144 10.45 -13.39 -3.01
N VAL A 145 10.06 -12.14 -3.27
CA VAL A 145 9.27 -11.75 -4.42
C VAL A 145 10.11 -10.83 -5.30
N GLN A 146 10.37 -11.27 -6.51
CA GLN A 146 11.08 -10.47 -7.52
C GLN A 146 10.13 -9.41 -8.10
N GLY A 147 10.64 -8.21 -8.32
CA GLY A 147 9.94 -7.18 -9.08
C GLY A 147 9.90 -7.56 -10.56
N GLU A 148 8.71 -7.62 -11.12
CA GLU A 148 8.56 -7.76 -12.56
C GLU A 148 9.10 -6.51 -13.26
N LYS A 149 9.63 -6.66 -14.47
CA LYS A 149 10.18 -5.54 -15.22
C LYS A 149 9.18 -4.38 -15.36
N ASP A 150 7.94 -4.70 -15.64
CA ASP A 150 6.89 -3.70 -15.83
C ASP A 150 6.61 -2.94 -14.53
N TRP A 151 6.64 -3.62 -13.36
CA TRP A 151 6.47 -2.96 -12.06
C TRP A 151 7.63 -2.00 -11.78
N ILE A 152 8.87 -2.41 -12.09
CA ILE A 152 10.06 -1.57 -11.94
C ILE A 152 9.96 -0.35 -12.87
N ASP A 153 9.54 -0.54 -14.12
CA ASP A 153 9.38 0.54 -15.08
C ASP A 153 8.27 1.53 -14.65
N LEU A 154 7.20 1.07 -14.00
CA LEU A 154 6.18 1.94 -13.38
C LEU A 154 6.74 2.70 -12.18
N ILE A 155 7.50 2.04 -11.29
CA ILE A 155 8.14 2.66 -10.13
C ILE A 155 9.13 3.74 -10.55
N ASP A 156 9.84 3.50 -11.65
CA ASP A 156 10.84 4.41 -12.23
C ASP A 156 10.25 5.51 -13.15
N ASP A 157 8.92 5.65 -13.19
CA ASP A 157 8.19 6.63 -14.03
C ASP A 157 8.45 6.50 -15.55
N LYS A 158 8.88 5.34 -16.03
CA LYS A 158 9.07 5.06 -17.45
C LYS A 158 7.74 4.81 -18.16
N VAL A 159 6.74 4.32 -17.43
CA VAL A 159 5.38 4.12 -17.92
C VAL A 159 4.39 4.75 -16.93
N GLY A 160 3.24 5.22 -17.43
CA GLY A 160 2.22 5.86 -16.58
C GLY A 160 1.34 4.88 -15.82
N PHE A 161 1.11 3.70 -16.39
CA PHE A 161 0.34 2.61 -15.77
C PHE A 161 0.72 1.27 -16.41
N ILE A 162 0.31 0.19 -15.77
CA ILE A 162 0.42 -1.19 -16.24
C ILE A 162 -0.94 -1.85 -16.12
N SER A 163 -1.35 -2.62 -17.12
CA SER A 163 -2.60 -3.37 -17.09
C SER A 163 -2.38 -4.81 -17.57
N ASN A 164 -3.18 -5.74 -17.06
CA ASN A 164 -3.23 -7.10 -17.59
C ASN A 164 -4.08 -7.21 -18.88
N THR A 165 -4.62 -6.09 -19.38
CA THR A 165 -5.36 -6.04 -20.65
C THR A 165 -4.64 -5.17 -21.66
N ILE A 166 -4.87 -5.45 -22.95
CA ILE A 166 -4.29 -4.67 -24.07
C ILE A 166 -4.99 -3.32 -24.22
N ASN A 167 -6.29 -3.28 -23.97
CA ASN A 167 -7.10 -2.08 -24.13
C ASN A 167 -6.88 -1.09 -22.99
N LYS A 168 -6.92 0.21 -23.29
CA LYS A 168 -6.87 1.26 -22.26
C LYS A 168 -8.08 1.13 -21.33
N PRO A 169 -7.89 1.16 -20.02
CA PRO A 169 -9.00 1.13 -19.05
C PRO A 169 -9.95 2.33 -19.24
N GLU A 170 -11.26 2.05 -19.38
CA GLU A 170 -12.32 3.07 -19.51
C GLU A 170 -13.27 3.10 -18.33
N LEU A 171 -13.46 1.95 -17.64
CA LEU A 171 -14.20 1.85 -16.39
C LEU A 171 -13.24 1.39 -15.30
N ILE A 172 -12.97 2.27 -14.33
CA ILE A 172 -11.88 2.09 -13.37
C ILE A 172 -12.41 2.13 -11.94
N PHE A 173 -12.03 1.15 -11.14
CA PHE A 173 -12.38 1.09 -9.72
C PHE A 173 -11.13 1.23 -8.84
N PRO A 174 -10.81 2.45 -8.36
CA PRO A 174 -9.69 2.66 -7.46
C PRO A 174 -9.95 2.08 -6.07
N GLY A 175 -9.00 1.29 -5.57
CA GLY A 175 -9.13 0.72 -4.23
C GLY A 175 -7.83 0.11 -3.69
N SER A 176 -7.82 -0.21 -2.40
CA SER A 176 -6.70 -0.96 -1.79
C SER A 176 -6.90 -2.47 -1.90
N PHE A 177 -8.16 -2.94 -2.00
CA PHE A 177 -8.56 -4.34 -2.14
C PHE A 177 -7.81 -5.30 -1.20
N ASN A 178 -7.73 -4.94 0.07
CA ASN A 178 -7.01 -5.71 1.09
C ASN A 178 -7.95 -6.11 2.25
N PRO A 179 -8.72 -7.23 2.07
CA PRO A 179 -8.88 -8.03 0.85
C PRO A 179 -9.96 -7.50 -0.11
N LEU A 180 -10.02 -8.08 -1.31
CA LEU A 180 -11.19 -7.96 -2.19
C LEU A 180 -12.38 -8.66 -1.53
N HIS A 181 -13.54 -8.01 -1.44
CA HIS A 181 -14.72 -8.55 -0.76
C HIS A 181 -15.99 -8.45 -1.60
N LYS A 182 -17.08 -9.09 -1.12
CA LYS A 182 -18.37 -9.18 -1.84
C LYS A 182 -18.94 -7.83 -2.26
N GLY A 183 -18.72 -6.77 -1.46
CA GLY A 183 -19.16 -5.42 -1.79
C GLY A 183 -18.49 -4.90 -3.07
N HIS A 184 -17.17 -5.06 -3.21
CA HIS A 184 -16.45 -4.68 -4.42
C HIS A 184 -16.97 -5.42 -5.65
N LEU A 185 -17.22 -6.74 -5.54
CA LEU A 185 -17.75 -7.54 -6.64
C LEU A 185 -19.19 -7.12 -7.04
N LYS A 186 -20.01 -6.71 -6.08
CA LYS A 186 -21.35 -6.17 -6.39
C LYS A 186 -21.25 -4.81 -7.09
N MET A 187 -20.39 -3.91 -6.62
CA MET A 187 -20.16 -2.61 -7.25
C MET A 187 -19.71 -2.79 -8.69
N LYS A 188 -18.75 -3.71 -8.96
CA LYS A 188 -18.30 -4.07 -10.30
C LYS A 188 -19.49 -4.45 -11.19
N LYS A 189 -20.28 -5.46 -10.78
CA LYS A 189 -21.42 -5.95 -11.56
C LYS A 189 -22.45 -4.87 -11.90
N VAL A 190 -22.72 -3.95 -10.96
CA VAL A 190 -23.65 -2.84 -11.19
C VAL A 190 -23.06 -1.82 -12.15
N ALA A 191 -21.78 -1.46 -11.99
CA ALA A 191 -21.09 -0.51 -12.85
C ALA A 191 -20.97 -1.02 -14.28
N GLU A 192 -20.53 -2.26 -14.49
CA GLU A 192 -20.45 -2.90 -15.82
C GLU A 192 -21.82 -2.96 -16.51
N ARG A 193 -22.85 -3.37 -15.78
CA ARG A 193 -24.23 -3.41 -16.32
C ARG A 193 -24.74 -2.03 -16.71
N LYS A 194 -24.38 -0.98 -15.95
CA LYS A 194 -24.78 0.41 -16.21
C LYS A 194 -24.09 1.02 -17.41
N THR A 195 -22.81 0.69 -17.60
CA THR A 195 -21.97 1.32 -18.64
C THR A 195 -21.81 0.47 -19.89
N GLY A 196 -21.96 -0.85 -19.79
CA GLY A 196 -21.61 -1.80 -20.85
C GLY A 196 -20.10 -2.01 -21.04
N MET A 197 -19.28 -1.49 -20.14
CA MET A 197 -17.80 -1.54 -20.18
C MET A 197 -17.27 -2.56 -19.18
N ASP A 198 -16.13 -3.18 -19.50
CA ASP A 198 -15.38 -4.04 -18.58
C ASP A 198 -14.66 -3.21 -17.51
N LEU A 199 -14.81 -3.57 -16.23
CA LEU A 199 -14.21 -2.84 -15.13
C LEU A 199 -12.78 -3.31 -14.86
N HIS A 200 -11.88 -2.34 -14.67
CA HIS A 200 -10.51 -2.55 -14.20
C HIS A 200 -10.39 -2.12 -12.72
N TYR A 201 -9.93 -3.03 -11.87
CA TYR A 201 -9.52 -2.67 -10.50
C TYR A 201 -8.21 -1.88 -10.53
N GLU A 202 -8.21 -0.67 -10.02
CA GLU A 202 -6.99 0.15 -9.99
C GLU A 202 -6.35 0.13 -8.61
N ILE A 203 -5.07 -0.27 -8.60
CA ILE A 203 -4.22 -0.31 -7.42
C ILE A 203 -3.15 0.77 -7.55
N CYS A 204 -3.18 1.76 -6.67
CA CYS A 204 -2.14 2.77 -6.59
C CYS A 204 -0.97 2.25 -5.74
N ILE A 205 0.21 2.06 -6.36
CA ILE A 205 1.39 1.52 -5.67
C ILE A 205 2.13 2.57 -4.83
N ASP A 206 1.94 3.87 -5.07
CA ASP A 206 2.51 4.96 -4.26
C ASP A 206 1.43 5.99 -3.93
N ASN A 207 0.73 5.80 -2.83
CA ASN A 207 -0.35 6.67 -2.38
C ASN A 207 0.19 7.79 -1.48
N VAL A 208 -0.46 8.97 -1.53
CA VAL A 208 -0.09 10.15 -0.72
C VAL A 208 -0.20 9.88 0.79
N ASP A 209 -1.20 9.10 1.19
CA ASP A 209 -1.57 8.88 2.60
C ASP A 209 -1.02 7.56 3.17
N LYS A 210 -0.31 6.75 2.38
CA LYS A 210 0.14 5.40 2.79
C LYS A 210 1.59 5.17 2.34
N PRO A 211 2.33 4.29 3.03
CA PRO A 211 3.60 3.80 2.51
C PRO A 211 3.44 3.19 1.11
N PRO A 212 4.47 3.29 0.23
CA PRO A 212 4.45 2.62 -1.06
C PRO A 212 4.30 1.09 -0.89
N LEU A 213 3.61 0.46 -1.81
CA LEU A 213 3.49 -1.00 -1.81
C LEU A 213 4.84 -1.65 -2.19
N THR A 214 5.19 -2.68 -1.47
CA THR A 214 6.31 -3.56 -1.80
C THR A 214 5.93 -4.52 -2.93
N PHE A 215 6.90 -5.16 -3.58
CA PHE A 215 6.61 -6.19 -4.58
C PHE A 215 5.80 -7.35 -4.01
N PHE A 216 6.02 -7.68 -2.73
CA PHE A 216 5.21 -8.68 -2.01
C PHE A 216 3.73 -8.27 -1.94
N GLU A 217 3.45 -7.01 -1.60
CA GLU A 217 2.07 -6.51 -1.52
C GLU A 217 1.43 -6.37 -2.91
N ILE A 218 2.18 -5.91 -3.91
CA ILE A 218 1.72 -5.84 -5.30
C ILE A 218 1.30 -7.22 -5.78
N SER A 219 2.20 -8.21 -5.67
CA SER A 219 1.94 -9.60 -6.07
C SER A 219 0.69 -10.18 -5.39
N ASN A 220 0.60 -10.04 -4.06
CA ASN A 220 -0.54 -10.54 -3.30
C ASN A 220 -1.86 -9.84 -3.67
N THR A 221 -1.80 -8.55 -4.01
CA THR A 221 -3.00 -7.80 -4.38
C THR A 221 -3.49 -8.20 -5.77
N ILE A 222 -2.60 -8.27 -6.77
CA ILE A 222 -3.00 -8.64 -8.13
C ILE A 222 -3.45 -10.09 -8.23
N ASN A 223 -2.88 -11.00 -7.45
CA ASN A 223 -3.28 -12.41 -7.42
C ASN A 223 -4.73 -12.63 -6.97
N GLN A 224 -5.38 -11.64 -6.35
CA GLN A 224 -6.81 -11.70 -6.02
C GLN A 224 -7.73 -11.55 -7.25
N PHE A 225 -7.18 -11.05 -8.37
CA PHE A 225 -7.92 -10.73 -9.59
C PHE A 225 -7.66 -11.76 -10.71
N GLU A 226 -7.64 -13.06 -10.37
CA GLU A 226 -7.28 -14.16 -11.31
C GLU A 226 -7.98 -14.08 -12.67
N ASN A 227 -9.26 -13.65 -12.71
CA ASN A 227 -10.07 -13.56 -13.92
C ASN A 227 -10.60 -12.14 -14.18
N ASP A 228 -10.14 -11.18 -13.42
CA ASP A 228 -10.59 -9.79 -13.51
C ASP A 228 -9.50 -8.90 -14.14
N SER A 229 -9.94 -7.82 -14.76
CA SER A 229 -9.03 -6.81 -15.30
C SER A 229 -8.52 -5.91 -14.17
N TRP A 230 -7.22 -5.64 -14.18
CA TRP A 230 -6.59 -4.73 -13.21
C TRP A 230 -5.61 -3.77 -13.87
N VAL A 231 -5.34 -2.67 -13.19
CA VAL A 231 -4.36 -1.66 -13.58
C VAL A 231 -3.58 -1.18 -12.36
N LEU A 232 -2.25 -1.10 -12.48
CA LEU A 232 -1.36 -0.51 -11.49
C LEU A 232 -1.01 0.91 -11.89
N THR A 233 -1.03 1.84 -10.93
CA THR A 233 -0.63 3.24 -11.13
C THR A 233 0.22 3.78 -9.99
N LYS A 234 0.87 4.93 -10.20
CA LYS A 234 1.44 5.78 -9.14
C LYS A 234 0.59 7.02 -8.88
N ALA A 235 -0.57 7.13 -9.50
CA ALA A 235 -1.46 8.27 -9.38
C ALA A 235 -2.23 8.25 -8.06
N GLY A 236 -1.70 8.87 -7.01
CA GLY A 236 -2.31 8.89 -5.69
C GLY A 236 -3.58 9.74 -5.60
N ARG A 237 -3.75 10.75 -6.45
CA ARG A 237 -4.90 11.65 -6.47
C ARG A 237 -5.78 11.41 -7.70
N PHE A 238 -7.09 11.64 -7.59
CA PHE A 238 -8.02 11.50 -8.72
C PHE A 238 -7.68 12.41 -9.91
N ILE A 239 -7.14 13.60 -9.63
CA ILE A 239 -6.66 14.52 -10.68
C ILE A 239 -5.55 13.88 -11.52
N ASP A 240 -4.63 13.16 -10.87
CA ASP A 240 -3.54 12.48 -11.55
C ASP A 240 -4.04 11.25 -12.32
N LYS A 241 -5.03 10.53 -11.75
CA LYS A 241 -5.73 9.43 -12.45
C LYS A 241 -6.49 9.92 -13.68
N ALA A 242 -7.17 11.06 -13.57
CA ALA A 242 -7.89 11.67 -14.69
C ALA A 242 -6.98 11.98 -15.88
N LYS A 243 -5.76 12.46 -15.61
CA LYS A 243 -4.75 12.72 -16.66
C LYS A 243 -4.23 11.46 -17.33
N LEU A 244 -4.17 10.33 -16.61
CA LEU A 244 -3.78 9.05 -17.17
C LEU A 244 -4.90 8.42 -18.03
N PHE A 245 -6.15 8.63 -17.60
CA PHE A 245 -7.33 7.93 -18.12
C PHE A 245 -8.39 8.93 -18.61
N GLU A 246 -8.04 9.75 -19.58
CA GLU A 246 -9.01 10.66 -20.22
C GLU A 246 -10.22 9.89 -20.76
N ASN A 247 -11.41 10.46 -20.65
CA ASN A 247 -12.72 9.90 -21.01
C ASN A 247 -13.15 8.69 -20.17
N ALA A 248 -12.47 8.39 -19.07
CA ALA A 248 -12.81 7.25 -18.23
C ALA A 248 -13.97 7.54 -17.25
N SER A 249 -14.58 6.46 -16.78
CA SER A 249 -15.55 6.46 -15.68
C SER A 249 -14.91 5.81 -14.44
N PHE A 250 -14.95 6.51 -13.32
CA PHE A 250 -14.44 5.99 -12.04
C PHE A 250 -15.58 5.49 -11.15
N VAL A 251 -15.42 4.27 -10.64
CA VAL A 251 -16.31 3.68 -9.63
C VAL A 251 -15.79 4.05 -8.24
N ILE A 252 -16.59 4.77 -7.46
CA ILE A 252 -16.20 5.22 -6.13
C ILE A 252 -17.30 5.01 -5.09
N GLY A 253 -16.90 4.80 -3.84
CA GLY A 253 -17.81 4.81 -2.71
C GLY A 253 -18.04 6.23 -2.17
N TYR A 254 -19.08 6.40 -1.36
CA TYR A 254 -19.45 7.66 -0.70
C TYR A 254 -18.29 8.30 0.09
N ASP A 255 -17.49 7.49 0.80
CA ASP A 255 -16.35 8.04 1.57
C ASP A 255 -15.28 8.64 0.66
N THR A 256 -15.03 8.03 -0.49
CA THR A 256 -14.11 8.54 -1.49
C THR A 256 -14.65 9.84 -2.10
N LEU A 257 -15.96 9.89 -2.39
CA LEU A 257 -16.60 11.12 -2.85
C LEU A 257 -16.43 12.26 -1.84
N ARG A 258 -16.69 12.02 -0.55
CA ARG A 258 -16.48 13.03 0.50
C ARG A 258 -15.04 13.52 0.57
N ARG A 259 -14.07 12.63 0.35
CA ARG A 259 -12.64 13.02 0.32
C ARG A 259 -12.33 13.88 -0.88
N LEU A 260 -12.91 13.61 -2.04
CA LEU A 260 -12.69 14.35 -3.27
C LEU A 260 -13.10 15.82 -3.12
N PHE A 261 -14.19 16.10 -2.39
CA PHE A 261 -14.70 17.46 -2.13
C PHE A 261 -14.29 18.00 -0.75
N ASN A 262 -13.29 17.45 -0.09
CA ASN A 262 -12.85 17.95 1.20
C ASN A 262 -11.72 18.96 1.04
N GLU A 263 -12.02 20.22 1.41
CA GLU A 263 -11.10 21.38 1.30
C GLU A 263 -9.73 21.16 1.97
N LYS A 264 -9.64 20.29 3.00
CA LYS A 264 -8.38 20.04 3.70
C LYS A 264 -7.27 19.50 2.78
N TYR A 265 -7.62 18.92 1.64
CA TYR A 265 -6.67 18.42 0.63
C TYR A 265 -6.26 19.46 -0.40
N TYR A 266 -6.80 20.69 -0.27
CA TYR A 266 -6.55 21.81 -1.17
C TYR A 266 -6.14 23.02 -0.33
N LYS A 267 -5.52 24.01 -0.95
CA LYS A 267 -5.14 25.24 -0.23
C LYS A 267 -6.35 26.06 0.23
N ASN A 268 -7.44 26.05 -0.54
CA ASN A 268 -8.71 26.70 -0.25
C ASN A 268 -9.80 26.21 -1.22
N SER A 269 -11.07 26.58 -0.98
CA SER A 269 -12.22 26.22 -1.82
C SER A 269 -12.11 26.66 -3.27
N LYS A 270 -11.49 27.82 -3.55
CA LYS A 270 -11.32 28.31 -4.92
C LYS A 270 -10.39 27.40 -5.71
N ILE A 271 -9.22 27.08 -5.14
CA ILE A 271 -8.24 26.17 -5.75
C ILE A 271 -8.83 24.76 -5.87
N MET A 272 -9.62 24.32 -4.91
CA MET A 272 -10.35 23.05 -5.01
C MET A 272 -11.24 23.03 -6.26
N LYS A 273 -12.10 24.04 -6.44
CA LYS A 273 -12.99 24.11 -7.60
C LYS A 273 -12.21 24.15 -8.92
N GLU A 274 -11.18 25.01 -9.01
CA GLU A 274 -10.33 25.10 -10.21
C GLU A 274 -9.67 23.75 -10.54
N ASN A 275 -9.15 23.04 -9.55
CA ASN A 275 -8.54 21.74 -9.74
C ASN A 275 -9.55 20.66 -10.16
N LEU A 276 -10.77 20.70 -9.63
CA LEU A 276 -11.80 19.72 -9.93
C LEU A 276 -12.42 19.91 -11.33
N MET A 277 -12.32 21.11 -11.92
CA MET A 277 -12.79 21.35 -13.30
C MET A 277 -12.06 20.48 -14.34
N ILE A 278 -10.88 19.99 -14.02
CA ILE A 278 -10.16 19.02 -14.87
C ILE A 278 -11.01 17.78 -15.20
N PHE A 279 -11.95 17.41 -14.33
CA PHE A 279 -12.83 16.26 -14.60
C PHE A 279 -13.79 16.53 -15.75
N ASP A 280 -14.20 17.79 -15.91
CA ASP A 280 -15.01 18.21 -17.07
C ASP A 280 -14.15 18.33 -18.32
N ASP A 281 -12.98 18.97 -18.21
CA ASP A 281 -12.04 19.15 -19.33
C ASP A 281 -11.58 17.83 -19.93
N LEU A 282 -11.36 16.81 -19.10
CA LEU A 282 -10.91 15.46 -19.52
C LEU A 282 -12.06 14.45 -19.69
N ASN A 283 -13.31 14.92 -19.66
CA ASN A 283 -14.53 14.11 -19.82
C ASN A 283 -14.58 12.90 -18.85
N ILE A 284 -14.23 13.13 -17.59
CA ILE A 284 -14.24 12.11 -16.54
C ILE A 284 -15.64 12.00 -15.93
N ASN A 285 -16.10 10.76 -15.76
CA ASN A 285 -17.36 10.47 -15.10
C ASN A 285 -17.15 9.68 -13.80
N PHE A 286 -18.09 9.80 -12.88
CA PHE A 286 -18.05 9.09 -11.59
C PHE A 286 -19.35 8.31 -11.36
N LEU A 287 -19.21 7.04 -11.05
CA LEU A 287 -20.28 6.15 -10.59
C LEU A 287 -20.17 6.02 -9.07
N VAL A 288 -21.09 6.65 -8.36
CA VAL A 288 -21.02 6.83 -6.91
C VAL A 288 -21.94 5.84 -6.21
N PHE A 289 -21.34 4.96 -5.42
CA PHE A 289 -22.06 3.97 -4.62
C PHE A 289 -22.25 4.47 -3.20
N GLY A 290 -23.51 4.54 -2.78
CA GLY A 290 -23.90 4.87 -1.42
C GLY A 290 -23.53 3.75 -0.43
N ARG A 291 -23.54 4.07 0.86
CA ARG A 291 -23.37 3.11 1.95
C ARG A 291 -24.25 3.46 3.14
N LYS A 292 -24.51 2.46 3.97
CA LYS A 292 -25.13 2.70 5.26
C LYS A 292 -24.09 3.25 6.23
N ASP A 293 -24.42 4.40 6.85
CA ASP A 293 -23.63 5.04 7.88
C ASP A 293 -24.51 5.16 9.12
N PHE A 294 -24.26 4.34 10.14
CA PHE A 294 -25.16 4.09 11.27
C PHE A 294 -26.58 3.69 10.78
N ASP A 295 -27.57 4.53 10.99
CA ASP A 295 -28.99 4.26 10.64
C ASP A 295 -29.43 4.95 9.34
N LYS A 296 -28.57 5.71 8.69
CA LYS A 296 -28.89 6.44 7.47
C LYS A 296 -28.08 5.93 6.28
N PHE A 297 -28.77 5.68 5.15
CA PHE A 297 -28.09 5.49 3.88
C PHE A 297 -27.54 6.81 3.37
N ARG A 298 -26.25 6.84 3.07
CA ARG A 298 -25.54 8.02 2.51
C ARG A 298 -25.27 7.79 1.04
N SER A 299 -25.53 8.81 0.23
CA SER A 299 -25.44 8.73 -1.22
C SER A 299 -24.81 10.00 -1.82
N LEU A 300 -24.81 10.07 -3.14
CA LEU A 300 -24.38 11.25 -3.90
C LEU A 300 -25.04 12.54 -3.42
N GLU A 301 -26.31 12.48 -3.04
CA GLU A 301 -27.14 13.62 -2.64
C GLU A 301 -26.72 14.24 -1.30
N ASP A 302 -25.98 13.51 -0.48
CA ASP A 302 -25.47 13.98 0.81
C ASP A 302 -24.16 14.82 0.68
N VAL A 303 -23.66 15.05 -0.54
CA VAL A 303 -22.43 15.81 -0.81
C VAL A 303 -22.72 17.01 -1.68
N ASP A 304 -22.24 18.18 -1.26
CA ASP A 304 -22.37 19.41 -2.07
C ASP A 304 -21.35 19.41 -3.22
N ILE A 305 -21.86 19.23 -4.44
CA ILE A 305 -21.06 19.18 -5.66
C ILE A 305 -21.31 20.47 -6.47
N PRO A 306 -20.26 21.15 -6.95
CA PRO A 306 -20.40 22.28 -7.86
C PRO A 306 -21.34 21.98 -9.02
N VAL A 307 -22.22 22.92 -9.34
CA VAL A 307 -23.29 22.72 -10.35
C VAL A 307 -22.72 22.29 -11.70
N GLU A 308 -21.59 22.84 -12.07
CA GLU A 308 -20.86 22.56 -13.31
C GLU A 308 -20.41 21.09 -13.41
N LEU A 309 -20.08 20.48 -12.26
CA LEU A 309 -19.60 19.11 -12.18
C LEU A 309 -20.72 18.08 -11.96
N LYS A 310 -21.91 18.50 -11.53
CA LYS A 310 -23.02 17.56 -11.27
C LYS A 310 -23.30 16.57 -12.40
N PRO A 311 -23.26 16.97 -13.70
CA PRO A 311 -23.51 16.03 -14.81
C PRO A 311 -22.49 14.89 -14.89
N ARG A 312 -21.30 15.03 -14.26
CA ARG A 312 -20.25 14.02 -14.24
C ARG A 312 -20.44 12.94 -13.20
N PHE A 313 -21.43 13.08 -12.31
CA PHE A 313 -21.65 12.15 -11.21
C PHE A 313 -22.99 11.43 -11.35
N THR A 314 -22.97 10.11 -11.31
CA THR A 314 -24.16 9.25 -11.30
C THR A 314 -24.19 8.50 -9.97
N GLY A 315 -25.23 8.73 -9.17
CA GLY A 315 -25.45 8.03 -7.89
C GLY A 315 -26.26 6.74 -8.05
N PHE A 316 -26.00 5.78 -7.19
CA PHE A 316 -26.83 4.59 -7.02
C PHE A 316 -27.51 4.64 -5.65
N ASP A 317 -28.83 4.49 -5.65
CA ASP A 317 -29.68 4.49 -4.47
C ASP A 317 -29.62 3.14 -3.71
N GLU A 318 -30.23 3.12 -2.51
CA GLU A 318 -30.30 1.93 -1.66
C GLU A 318 -31.00 0.73 -2.34
N ASN A 319 -31.95 0.98 -3.24
CA ASN A 319 -32.69 -0.09 -3.95
C ASN A 319 -31.82 -0.74 -5.02
N THR A 320 -30.96 0.04 -5.67
CA THR A 320 -30.05 -0.44 -6.73
C THR A 320 -28.83 -1.10 -6.14
N PHE A 321 -28.30 -0.56 -5.05
CA PHE A 321 -27.12 -1.09 -4.38
C PHE A 321 -27.22 -0.88 -2.87
N ARG A 322 -27.19 -1.98 -2.13
CA ARG A 322 -27.02 -1.98 -0.68
C ARG A 322 -25.92 -2.95 -0.29
N ASP A 323 -24.89 -2.45 0.32
CA ASP A 323 -23.88 -3.26 1.00
C ASP A 323 -23.47 -2.56 2.31
N ASP A 324 -23.54 -3.30 3.41
CA ASP A 324 -23.26 -2.79 4.76
C ASP A 324 -21.82 -3.12 5.20
N ILE A 325 -20.96 -3.57 4.25
CA ILE A 325 -19.56 -3.91 4.50
C ILE A 325 -18.68 -2.70 4.18
N SER A 326 -17.95 -2.21 5.19
CA SER A 326 -16.88 -1.23 5.00
C SER A 326 -15.54 -1.94 4.89
N SER A 327 -14.72 -1.55 3.93
CA SER A 327 -13.30 -1.90 3.84
C SER A 327 -12.44 -1.09 4.80
#